data_13b6334383385f0d6060edab0d2fcf16
#
_entry.id   13b6334383385f0d6060edab0d2fcf16
#
_cell.length_a   1.000
_cell.length_b   1.000
_cell.length_c   1.000
_cell.angle_alpha   90.00
_cell.angle_beta   90.00
_cell.angle_gamma   90.00
#
_symmetry.space_group_name_H-M   'P 1'
#
loop_
_entity.id
_entity.type
_entity.pdbx_description
1 polymer ?
#
loop_
_entity_poly.entity_id
_entity_poly.type
_entity_poly.pdbx_seq_one_letter_code
_entity_poly.pdbx_strand_id
1 'polypeptide(L)'
;MCIRDRAFEILSLYIDDIPAADLRALVRKTYTAEVFGTEAIVPLRGLEDGLYLEALSNGPTLAFKDMAMQLLGNLFEYTLAKQHAELNIFGATSGDTGSAAEYAMRGKKGIRVFMLSPHKKMSAFQTAQMFSLQDPNIFNIAVEGVFDDCQDMVKAVSNDHGFKQKQKILSLIHI
;
A
#
# COMPACT_ATOMS: atom_id res chain seq x y z
N MET A 1 -12.95 4.20 -22.88
CA MET A 1 -12.82 4.74 -21.49
C MET A 1 -11.64 4.06 -20.87
N CYS A 2 -10.64 4.82 -20.40
CA CYS A 2 -9.43 4.23 -19.82
C CYS A 2 -9.66 3.84 -18.34
N ILE A 3 -8.77 3.01 -17.78
CA ILE A 3 -8.91 2.54 -16.40
C ILE A 3 -8.94 3.70 -15.38
N ARG A 4 -8.23 4.77 -15.65
CA ARG A 4 -8.21 5.99 -14.81
C ARG A 4 -9.57 6.66 -14.72
N ASP A 5 -10.30 6.73 -15.85
CA ASP A 5 -11.64 7.32 -15.86
C ASP A 5 -12.62 6.46 -15.07
N ARG A 6 -12.58 5.14 -15.24
CA ARG A 6 -13.41 4.20 -14.46
C ARG A 6 -13.09 4.25 -12.96
N ALA A 7 -11.82 4.28 -12.61
CA ALA A 7 -11.41 4.43 -11.21
C ALA A 7 -11.96 5.72 -10.61
N PHE A 8 -11.86 6.84 -11.32
CA PHE A 8 -12.42 8.11 -10.87
C PHE A 8 -13.95 8.04 -10.72
N GLU A 9 -14.67 7.50 -11.70
CA GLU A 9 -16.12 7.37 -11.65
C GLU A 9 -16.58 6.54 -10.46
N ILE A 10 -15.95 5.38 -10.23
CA ILE A 10 -16.31 4.50 -9.11
C ILE A 10 -15.96 5.15 -7.76
N LEU A 11 -14.75 5.69 -7.63
CA LEU A 11 -14.31 6.31 -6.37
C LEU A 11 -15.16 7.54 -6.01
N SER A 12 -15.64 8.30 -6.99
CA SER A 12 -16.53 9.44 -6.78
C SER A 12 -17.88 9.08 -6.16
N LEU A 13 -18.28 7.80 -6.20
CA LEU A 13 -19.51 7.31 -5.54
C LEU A 13 -19.34 7.16 -4.01
N TYR A 14 -18.09 7.08 -3.53
CA TYR A 14 -17.79 6.76 -2.13
C TYR A 14 -16.96 7.85 -1.44
N ILE A 15 -16.25 8.68 -2.20
CA ILE A 15 -15.38 9.74 -1.69
C ILE A 15 -16.04 11.08 -2.03
N ASP A 16 -16.70 11.67 -1.06
CA ASP A 16 -17.42 12.95 -1.17
C ASP A 16 -16.70 14.11 -0.45
N ASP A 17 -15.72 13.81 0.38
CA ASP A 17 -14.92 14.77 1.16
C ASP A 17 -13.66 15.28 0.42
N ILE A 18 -13.34 14.71 -0.75
CA ILE A 18 -12.26 15.17 -1.63
C ILE A 18 -12.87 15.86 -2.86
N PRO A 19 -12.49 17.11 -3.18
CA PRO A 19 -12.95 17.77 -4.38
C PRO A 19 -12.70 16.94 -5.64
N ALA A 20 -13.66 16.86 -6.55
CA ALA A 20 -13.60 16.00 -7.73
C ALA A 20 -12.34 16.24 -8.61
N ALA A 21 -11.86 17.49 -8.68
CA ALA A 21 -10.63 17.83 -9.40
C ALA A 21 -9.40 17.19 -8.75
N ASP A 22 -9.32 17.22 -7.41
CA ASP A 22 -8.23 16.65 -6.63
C ASP A 22 -8.26 15.11 -6.70
N LEU A 23 -9.45 14.50 -6.56
CA LEU A 23 -9.61 13.05 -6.70
C LEU A 23 -9.18 12.57 -8.09
N ARG A 24 -9.55 13.30 -9.14
CA ARG A 24 -9.12 13.00 -10.51
C ARG A 24 -7.60 13.12 -10.66
N ALA A 25 -6.99 14.12 -10.03
CA ALA A 25 -5.53 14.29 -10.04
C ALA A 25 -4.83 13.14 -9.29
N LEU A 26 -5.36 12.70 -8.15
CA LEU A 26 -4.85 11.55 -7.38
C LEU A 26 -4.91 10.25 -8.18
N VAL A 27 -6.03 9.97 -8.84
CA VAL A 27 -6.19 8.79 -9.70
C VAL A 27 -5.17 8.81 -10.85
N ARG A 28 -4.99 9.97 -11.50
CA ARG A 28 -4.03 10.13 -12.59
C ARG A 28 -2.58 10.00 -12.11
N LYS A 29 -2.25 10.51 -10.93
CA LYS A 29 -0.94 10.36 -10.30
C LYS A 29 -0.64 8.90 -9.94
N THR A 30 -1.67 8.14 -9.56
CA THR A 30 -1.53 6.76 -9.13
C THR A 30 -1.31 5.80 -10.28
N TYR A 31 -2.21 5.83 -11.26
CA TYR A 31 -2.24 4.83 -12.34
C TYR A 31 -1.50 5.34 -13.57
N THR A 32 -0.18 5.20 -13.56
CA THR A 32 0.72 5.65 -14.64
C THR A 32 1.53 4.49 -15.20
N ALA A 33 2.00 4.61 -16.44
CA ALA A 33 2.90 3.63 -17.04
C ALA A 33 4.24 3.53 -16.28
N GLU A 34 4.68 4.62 -15.65
CA GLU A 34 5.89 4.63 -14.82
C GLU A 34 5.75 3.70 -13.61
N VAL A 35 4.57 3.71 -12.95
CA VAL A 35 4.31 2.87 -11.78
C VAL A 35 3.98 1.43 -12.16
N PHE A 36 3.20 1.22 -13.23
CA PHE A 36 2.65 -0.10 -13.59
C PHE A 36 3.28 -0.71 -14.86
N GLY A 37 4.34 -0.12 -15.40
CA GLY A 37 5.08 -0.66 -16.53
C GLY A 37 4.33 -0.65 -17.87
N THR A 38 3.07 -0.23 -17.91
CA THR A 38 2.24 -0.19 -19.11
C THR A 38 1.16 0.89 -19.02
N GLU A 39 0.85 1.54 -20.15
CA GLU A 39 -0.25 2.51 -20.25
C GLU A 39 -1.64 1.88 -20.00
N ALA A 40 -1.79 0.60 -20.28
CA ALA A 40 -3.03 -0.12 -20.00
C ALA A 40 -3.28 -0.32 -18.50
N ILE A 41 -2.26 -0.21 -17.66
CA ILE A 41 -2.25 -0.45 -16.20
C ILE A 41 -2.62 -1.91 -15.88
N VAL A 42 -3.78 -2.37 -16.37
CA VAL A 42 -4.31 -3.73 -16.26
C VAL A 42 -4.55 -4.26 -17.68
N PRO A 43 -3.52 -4.75 -18.36
CA PRO A 43 -3.69 -5.29 -19.71
C PRO A 43 -4.43 -6.62 -19.69
N LEU A 44 -5.33 -6.79 -20.65
CA LEU A 44 -5.98 -8.07 -20.94
C LEU A 44 -5.19 -8.79 -22.04
N ARG A 45 -4.77 -10.01 -21.78
CA ARG A 45 -4.12 -10.87 -22.75
C ARG A 45 -5.05 -12.01 -23.14
N GLY A 46 -5.43 -12.07 -24.43
CA GLY A 46 -6.16 -13.22 -24.96
C GLY A 46 -5.27 -14.47 -24.92
N LEU A 47 -5.81 -15.56 -24.41
CA LEU A 47 -5.17 -16.87 -24.40
C LEU A 47 -5.75 -17.76 -25.50
N GLU A 48 -7.09 -17.77 -25.60
CA GLU A 48 -7.86 -18.45 -26.62
C GLU A 48 -9.23 -17.78 -26.78
N ASP A 49 -10.07 -18.23 -27.69
CA ASP A 49 -11.39 -17.64 -27.93
C ASP A 49 -12.24 -17.63 -26.65
N GLY A 50 -12.59 -16.42 -26.19
CA GLY A 50 -13.40 -16.21 -24.99
C GLY A 50 -12.63 -16.32 -23.66
N LEU A 51 -11.32 -16.65 -23.67
CA LEU A 51 -10.49 -16.72 -22.47
C LEU A 51 -9.43 -15.62 -22.45
N TYR A 52 -9.42 -14.83 -21.38
CA TYR A 52 -8.49 -13.73 -21.20
C TYR A 52 -7.78 -13.80 -19.86
N LEU A 53 -6.51 -13.44 -19.85
CA LEU A 53 -5.74 -13.22 -18.64
C LEU A 53 -5.75 -11.71 -18.33
N GLU A 54 -6.27 -11.35 -17.16
CA GLU A 54 -6.18 -10.00 -16.63
C GLU A 54 -4.91 -9.86 -15.77
N ALA A 55 -3.96 -9.01 -16.22
CA ALA A 55 -2.67 -8.87 -15.55
C ALA A 55 -2.76 -7.78 -14.46
N LEU A 56 -2.84 -8.20 -13.19
CA LEU A 56 -2.90 -7.32 -12.01
C LEU A 56 -1.54 -7.13 -11.32
N SER A 57 -0.52 -7.89 -11.72
CA SER A 57 0.79 -7.94 -11.06
C SER A 57 1.88 -7.14 -11.78
N ASN A 58 1.52 -5.95 -12.27
CA ASN A 58 2.44 -5.09 -13.03
C ASN A 58 3.01 -3.92 -12.19
N GLY A 59 2.58 -3.80 -10.93
CA GLY A 59 3.03 -2.75 -10.03
C GLY A 59 4.44 -2.96 -9.49
N PRO A 60 4.93 -2.04 -8.64
CA PRO A 60 6.31 -2.02 -8.17
C PRO A 60 6.76 -3.29 -7.42
N THR A 61 5.83 -4.00 -6.77
CA THR A 61 6.15 -5.23 -6.02
C THR A 61 5.74 -6.51 -6.74
N LEU A 62 5.14 -6.39 -7.92
CA LEU A 62 4.60 -7.48 -8.71
C LEU A 62 3.47 -8.26 -8.00
N ALA A 63 2.87 -7.66 -6.99
CA ALA A 63 1.68 -8.17 -6.31
C ALA A 63 0.45 -7.35 -6.72
N PHE A 64 -0.71 -8.00 -6.85
CA PHE A 64 -1.97 -7.30 -7.17
C PHE A 64 -2.33 -6.20 -6.16
N LYS A 65 -1.80 -6.29 -4.95
CA LYS A 65 -2.00 -5.32 -3.87
C LYS A 65 -1.47 -3.92 -4.21
N ASP A 66 -0.53 -3.81 -5.14
CA ASP A 66 -0.04 -2.53 -5.63
C ASP A 66 -1.17 -1.66 -6.19
N MET A 67 -2.18 -2.28 -6.82
CA MET A 67 -3.32 -1.57 -7.38
C MET A 67 -4.06 -0.70 -6.35
N ALA A 68 -4.25 -1.23 -5.15
CA ALA A 68 -4.91 -0.51 -4.06
C ALA A 68 -3.92 0.33 -3.24
N MET A 69 -2.74 -0.23 -2.91
CA MET A 69 -1.78 0.42 -2.02
C MET A 69 -1.20 1.70 -2.61
N GLN A 70 -0.92 1.76 -3.92
CA GLN A 70 -0.44 2.98 -4.57
C GLN A 70 -1.46 4.12 -4.47
N LEU A 71 -2.76 3.82 -4.62
CA LEU A 71 -3.81 4.80 -4.42
C LEU A 71 -3.91 5.23 -2.95
N LEU A 72 -3.89 4.27 -2.03
CA LEU A 72 -3.96 4.52 -0.59
C LEU A 72 -2.82 5.44 -0.13
N GLY A 73 -1.60 5.20 -0.60
CA GLY A 73 -0.45 6.05 -0.29
C GLY A 73 -0.64 7.50 -0.76
N ASN A 74 -1.19 7.69 -1.95
CA ASN A 74 -1.48 9.02 -2.48
C ASN A 74 -2.63 9.72 -1.72
N LEU A 75 -3.66 8.97 -1.32
CA LEU A 75 -4.77 9.48 -0.50
C LEU A 75 -4.28 9.91 0.89
N PHE A 76 -3.45 9.11 1.54
CA PHE A 76 -2.86 9.48 2.84
C PHE A 76 -2.01 10.74 2.74
N GLU A 77 -1.09 10.80 1.76
CA GLU A 77 -0.25 11.98 1.58
C GLU A 77 -1.09 13.25 1.37
N TYR A 78 -2.15 13.17 0.56
CA TYR A 78 -3.06 14.28 0.31
C TYR A 78 -3.81 14.72 1.59
N THR A 79 -4.40 13.76 2.31
CA THR A 79 -5.20 14.05 3.50
C THR A 79 -4.33 14.60 4.62
N LEU A 80 -3.16 13.99 4.87
CA LEU A 80 -2.23 14.44 5.90
C LEU A 80 -1.68 15.85 5.60
N ALA A 81 -1.40 16.16 4.33
CA ALA A 81 -0.98 17.49 3.93
C ALA A 81 -2.06 18.54 4.21
N LYS A 82 -3.34 18.23 3.93
CA LYS A 82 -4.46 19.15 4.24
C LYS A 82 -4.67 19.35 5.74
N GLN A 83 -4.46 18.32 6.52
CA GLN A 83 -4.66 18.34 7.97
C GLN A 83 -3.43 18.82 8.75
N HIS A 84 -2.30 19.09 8.07
CA HIS A 84 -1.00 19.34 8.71
C HIS A 84 -0.66 18.26 9.75
N ALA A 85 -0.95 17.02 9.45
CA ALA A 85 -0.84 15.88 10.34
C ALA A 85 0.26 14.91 9.90
N GLU A 86 0.65 14.03 10.81
CA GLU A 86 1.56 12.91 10.58
C GLU A 86 0.88 11.59 10.97
N LEU A 87 1.30 10.50 10.36
CA LEU A 87 0.78 9.17 10.56
C LEU A 87 1.92 8.17 10.68
N ASN A 88 1.86 7.31 11.68
CA ASN A 88 2.71 6.13 11.80
C ASN A 88 1.87 4.90 11.43
N ILE A 89 2.27 4.23 10.35
CA ILE A 89 1.66 2.96 9.95
C ILE A 89 2.43 1.85 10.67
N PHE A 90 1.71 1.03 11.43
CA PHE A 90 2.27 -0.11 12.14
C PHE A 90 1.58 -1.39 11.68
N GLY A 91 2.32 -2.28 11.04
CA GLY A 91 1.75 -3.44 10.38
C GLY A 91 2.55 -4.71 10.59
N ALA A 92 1.90 -5.85 10.30
CA ALA A 92 2.52 -7.16 10.23
C ALA A 92 2.31 -7.75 8.83
N THR A 93 3.33 -8.41 8.32
CA THR A 93 3.29 -8.99 6.97
C THR A 93 4.00 -10.34 6.91
N SER A 94 3.52 -11.18 6.00
CA SER A 94 4.23 -12.39 5.55
C SER A 94 4.93 -12.17 4.20
N GLY A 95 4.87 -10.94 3.65
CA GLY A 95 5.54 -10.57 2.40
C GLY A 95 4.77 -9.55 1.57
N ASP A 96 3.86 -9.97 0.70
CA ASP A 96 3.24 -9.15 -0.35
C ASP A 96 2.57 -7.87 0.14
N THR A 97 1.81 -7.95 1.23
CA THR A 97 1.09 -6.78 1.75
C THR A 97 2.05 -5.73 2.30
N GLY A 98 3.08 -6.17 3.03
CA GLY A 98 4.10 -5.28 3.56
C GLY A 98 4.91 -4.62 2.45
N SER A 99 5.40 -5.42 1.50
CA SER A 99 6.12 -4.88 0.33
C SER A 99 5.30 -3.83 -0.40
N ALA A 100 4.03 -4.13 -0.73
CA ALA A 100 3.15 -3.20 -1.44
C ALA A 100 2.88 -1.91 -0.63
N ALA A 101 2.70 -2.03 0.70
CA ALA A 101 2.51 -0.87 1.57
C ALA A 101 3.76 0.01 1.64
N GLU A 102 4.92 -0.59 1.82
CA GLU A 102 6.21 0.14 1.88
C GLU A 102 6.50 0.87 0.57
N TYR A 103 6.37 0.19 -0.57
CA TYR A 103 6.58 0.80 -1.88
C TYR A 103 5.57 1.92 -2.18
N ALA A 104 4.35 1.82 -1.67
CA ALA A 104 3.34 2.87 -1.81
C ALA A 104 3.61 4.08 -0.91
N MET A 105 4.23 3.87 0.25
CA MET A 105 4.41 4.91 1.28
C MET A 105 5.84 5.49 1.31
N ARG A 106 6.80 4.85 0.66
CA ARG A 106 8.19 5.30 0.64
C ARG A 106 8.33 6.74 0.13
N GLY A 107 9.14 7.52 0.81
CA GLY A 107 9.39 8.92 0.44
C GLY A 107 8.22 9.88 0.62
N LYS A 108 7.04 9.42 1.06
CA LYS A 108 5.88 10.29 1.27
C LYS A 108 6.00 11.10 2.55
N LYS A 109 5.62 12.37 2.46
CA LYS A 109 5.67 13.31 3.58
C LYS A 109 4.58 13.00 4.61
N GLY A 110 4.96 13.10 5.88
CA GLY A 110 4.02 12.89 6.99
C GLY A 110 3.71 11.42 7.29
N ILE A 111 4.32 10.46 6.60
CA ILE A 111 4.08 9.03 6.79
C ILE A 111 5.38 8.35 7.22
N ARG A 112 5.30 7.53 8.27
CA ARG A 112 6.34 6.55 8.65
C ARG A 112 5.72 5.17 8.68
N VAL A 113 6.44 4.18 8.20
CA VAL A 113 5.99 2.78 8.15
C VAL A 113 6.89 1.93 9.01
N PHE A 114 6.31 1.23 9.95
CA PHE A 114 6.96 0.23 10.79
C PHE A 114 6.33 -1.13 10.49
N MET A 115 7.07 -1.99 9.81
CA MET A 115 6.55 -3.28 9.34
C MET A 115 7.24 -4.43 10.06
N LEU A 116 6.45 -5.21 10.78
CA LEU A 116 6.90 -6.45 11.43
C LEU A 116 6.83 -7.62 10.45
N SER A 117 7.87 -8.42 10.41
CA SER A 117 7.90 -9.64 9.61
C SER A 117 8.62 -10.77 10.34
N PRO A 118 8.24 -12.05 10.13
CA PRO A 118 8.87 -13.16 10.80
C PRO A 118 10.28 -13.40 10.25
N HIS A 119 11.28 -13.38 11.14
CA HIS A 119 12.69 -13.56 10.77
C HIS A 119 12.91 -14.87 10.02
N LYS A 120 13.51 -14.78 8.82
CA LYS A 120 13.83 -15.93 7.94
C LYS A 120 12.63 -16.83 7.56
N LYS A 121 11.39 -16.31 7.63
CA LYS A 121 10.18 -17.08 7.26
C LYS A 121 9.48 -16.56 6.00
N MET A 122 9.93 -15.45 5.46
CA MET A 122 9.50 -14.95 4.14
C MET A 122 10.34 -15.56 3.02
N SER A 123 9.85 -15.49 1.78
CA SER A 123 10.65 -15.84 0.61
C SER A 123 11.86 -14.91 0.46
N ALA A 124 12.93 -15.38 -0.17
CA ALA A 124 14.12 -14.57 -0.43
C ALA A 124 13.78 -13.33 -1.26
N PHE A 125 12.85 -13.45 -2.19
CA PHE A 125 12.40 -12.35 -3.04
C PHE A 125 11.70 -11.25 -2.23
N GLN A 126 10.72 -11.60 -1.40
CA GLN A 126 9.99 -10.66 -0.55
C GLN A 126 10.90 -10.01 0.49
N THR A 127 11.81 -10.79 1.07
CA THR A 127 12.82 -10.27 2.00
C THR A 127 13.70 -9.23 1.30
N ALA A 128 14.17 -9.52 0.08
CA ALA A 128 14.97 -8.58 -0.69
C ALA A 128 14.19 -7.30 -1.04
N GLN A 129 12.93 -7.42 -1.45
CA GLN A 129 12.09 -6.25 -1.75
C GLN A 129 11.97 -5.30 -0.55
N MET A 130 11.69 -5.82 0.64
CA MET A 130 11.44 -5.01 1.83
C MET A 130 12.75 -4.47 2.43
N PHE A 131 13.69 -5.35 2.72
CA PHE A 131 14.91 -4.99 3.45
C PHE A 131 15.97 -4.27 2.60
N SER A 132 15.79 -4.16 1.28
CA SER A 132 16.62 -3.31 0.42
C SER A 132 16.21 -1.83 0.43
N LEU A 133 15.04 -1.50 0.94
CA LEU A 133 14.57 -0.11 1.02
C LEU A 133 15.43 0.70 1.99
N GLN A 134 15.93 1.84 1.51
CA GLN A 134 16.76 2.77 2.28
C GLN A 134 16.04 4.10 2.56
N ASP A 135 14.75 4.15 2.31
CA ASP A 135 13.95 5.35 2.52
C ASP A 135 13.83 5.68 4.02
N PRO A 136 14.07 6.94 4.42
CA PRO A 136 14.18 7.30 5.85
C PRO A 136 12.87 7.18 6.63
N ASN A 137 11.78 6.92 5.95
CA ASN A 137 10.46 6.74 6.53
C ASN A 137 9.97 5.29 6.54
N ILE A 138 10.81 4.32 6.14
CA ILE A 138 10.49 2.89 6.12
C ILE A 138 11.36 2.15 7.13
N PHE A 139 10.73 1.41 8.03
CA PHE A 139 11.39 0.67 9.11
C PHE A 139 10.93 -0.79 9.10
N ASN A 140 11.80 -1.68 8.65
CA ASN A 140 11.57 -3.12 8.65
C ASN A 140 12.10 -3.74 9.95
N ILE A 141 11.26 -4.48 10.66
CA ILE A 141 11.55 -5.11 11.93
C ILE A 141 11.36 -6.62 11.79
N ALA A 142 12.47 -7.36 11.86
CA ALA A 142 12.43 -8.81 11.86
C ALA A 142 12.17 -9.33 13.28
N VAL A 143 11.13 -10.13 13.45
CA VAL A 143 10.70 -10.72 14.72
C VAL A 143 11.10 -12.19 14.77
N GLU A 144 11.75 -12.61 15.84
CA GLU A 144 12.03 -14.03 16.08
C GLU A 144 10.73 -14.73 16.49
N GLY A 145 10.08 -15.36 15.51
CA GLY A 145 8.77 -16.00 15.66
C GLY A 145 8.15 -16.36 14.33
N VAL A 146 6.83 -16.51 14.33
CA VAL A 146 6.02 -16.74 13.14
C VAL A 146 5.17 -15.49 12.81
N PHE A 147 4.45 -15.54 11.70
CA PHE A 147 3.63 -14.40 11.27
C PHE A 147 2.55 -14.03 12.29
N ASP A 148 1.97 -15.03 12.95
CA ASP A 148 0.95 -14.82 13.99
C ASP A 148 1.50 -14.03 15.17
N ASP A 149 2.76 -14.25 15.57
CA ASP A 149 3.40 -13.46 16.63
C ASP A 149 3.51 -11.99 16.23
N CYS A 150 3.87 -11.71 14.97
CA CYS A 150 3.89 -10.34 14.44
C CYS A 150 2.50 -9.70 14.47
N GLN A 151 1.46 -10.45 14.07
CA GLN A 151 0.08 -9.98 14.10
C GLN A 151 -0.38 -9.68 15.52
N ASP A 152 -0.06 -10.53 16.48
CA ASP A 152 -0.49 -10.37 17.86
C ASP A 152 0.15 -9.13 18.50
N MET A 153 1.39 -8.81 18.16
CA MET A 153 2.03 -7.53 18.55
C MET A 153 1.26 -6.33 17.97
N VAL A 154 0.88 -6.38 16.71
CA VAL A 154 0.11 -5.28 16.07
C VAL A 154 -1.29 -5.18 16.67
N LYS A 155 -1.96 -6.30 16.96
CA LYS A 155 -3.27 -6.31 17.63
C LYS A 155 -3.18 -5.73 19.05
N ALA A 156 -2.13 -6.08 19.80
CA ALA A 156 -1.91 -5.54 21.15
C ALA A 156 -1.79 -4.01 21.12
N VAL A 157 -1.00 -3.47 20.20
CA VAL A 157 -0.90 -2.02 19.98
C VAL A 157 -2.23 -1.41 19.52
N SER A 158 -2.95 -2.10 18.63
CA SER A 158 -4.26 -1.62 18.14
C SER A 158 -5.32 -1.52 19.23
N ASN A 159 -5.27 -2.40 20.23
CA ASN A 159 -6.18 -2.44 21.36
C ASN A 159 -5.82 -1.42 22.45
N ASP A 160 -4.58 -0.94 22.51
CA ASP A 160 -4.19 0.17 23.37
C ASP A 160 -4.53 1.52 22.68
N HIS A 161 -5.77 1.93 22.82
CA HIS A 161 -6.28 3.16 22.21
C HIS A 161 -5.53 4.41 22.65
N GLY A 162 -5.09 4.48 23.92
CA GLY A 162 -4.33 5.60 24.45
C GLY A 162 -2.97 5.73 23.79
N PHE A 163 -2.23 4.63 23.71
CA PHE A 163 -0.93 4.58 23.03
C PHE A 163 -1.09 4.87 21.52
N LYS A 164 -2.04 4.21 20.88
CA LYS A 164 -2.32 4.36 19.46
C LYS A 164 -2.60 5.83 19.08
N GLN A 165 -3.45 6.49 19.85
CA GLN A 165 -3.78 7.90 19.63
C GLN A 165 -2.58 8.82 19.88
N LYS A 166 -1.87 8.62 21.00
CA LYS A 166 -0.67 9.40 21.35
C LYS A 166 0.42 9.31 20.30
N GLN A 167 0.63 8.12 19.73
CA GLN A 167 1.64 7.87 18.72
C GLN A 167 1.12 8.02 17.29
N LYS A 168 -0.13 8.45 17.08
CA LYS A 168 -0.75 8.62 15.76
C LYS A 168 -0.61 7.36 14.89
N ILE A 169 -0.94 6.20 15.45
CA ILE A 169 -0.77 4.90 14.80
C ILE A 169 -2.02 4.51 14.01
N LEU A 170 -1.84 4.14 12.76
CA LEU A 170 -2.77 3.35 11.97
C LEU A 170 -2.22 1.92 11.86
N SER A 171 -3.01 0.95 12.29
CA SER A 171 -2.62 -0.45 12.22
C SER A 171 -2.94 -1.02 10.85
N LEU A 172 -1.97 -1.68 10.24
CA LEU A 172 -2.11 -2.43 9.00
C LEU A 172 -1.92 -3.92 9.31
N ILE A 173 -3.04 -4.65 9.36
CA ILE A 173 -3.04 -6.09 9.57
C ILE A 173 -3.72 -6.72 8.36
N HIS A 174 -3.11 -7.76 7.80
CA HIS A 174 -3.80 -8.59 6.83
C HIS A 174 -4.83 -9.45 7.59
N ILE A 175 -6.11 -9.22 7.28
CA ILE A 175 -7.23 -10.02 7.77
C ILE A 175 -7.46 -11.18 6.82
#